data_346de9de89a0ddb1cb410435365f2fe1
#
_entry.id   346de9de89a0ddb1cb410435365f2fe1
#
_cell.length_a   1.000
_cell.length_b   1.000
_cell.length_c   1.000
_cell.angle_alpha   90.00
_cell.angle_beta   90.00
_cell.angle_gamma   90.00
#
_symmetry.space_group_name_H-M   'P 1'
#
loop_
_entity.id
_entity.type
_entity.pdbx_description
1 polymer ?
#
loop_
_entity_poly.entity_id
_entity_poly.type
_entity_poly.pdbx_seq_one_letter_code
_entity_poly.pdbx_strand_id
1 'polypeptide(L)' 'MKNIAIIGLSSFGYYLCEALNEHGFNLMAIDLKPDLVNQVKPFVRKAVIGDARDKNFLMQLGISDFDTVIISV' A
#
# COMPACT_ATOMS: atom_id res chain seq x y z
N MET A 1 -1.20 16.97 -0.98
CA MET A 1 -0.94 15.82 -0.10
C MET A 1 -0.26 14.73 -0.89
N LYS A 2 0.80 14.15 -0.35
CA LYS A 2 1.55 13.13 -1.10
C LYS A 2 0.81 11.80 -1.13
N ASN A 3 0.94 11.12 -2.25
CA ASN A 3 0.40 9.78 -2.46
C ASN A 3 1.52 8.76 -2.34
N ILE A 4 1.37 7.83 -1.41
CA ILE A 4 2.38 6.82 -1.12
C ILE A 4 1.76 5.44 -1.28
N ALA A 5 2.44 4.57 -2.04
CA ALA A 5 2.04 3.18 -2.17
C ALA A 5 2.96 2.31 -1.30
N ILE A 6 2.37 1.40 -0.54
CA ILE A 6 3.11 0.49 0.33
C ILE A 6 2.86 -0.93 -0.16
N ILE A 7 3.92 -1.61 -0.57
CA ILE A 7 3.87 -2.98 -1.07
C ILE A 7 4.47 -3.91 -0.02
N GLY A 8 3.67 -4.85 0.46
CA GLY A 8 4.06 -5.74 1.54
C GLY A 8 3.54 -5.23 2.88
N LEU A 9 2.64 -6.00 3.50
CA LEU A 9 1.87 -5.55 4.66
C LEU A 9 2.06 -6.45 5.88
N SER A 10 3.18 -7.15 5.98
CA SER A 10 3.54 -7.84 7.20
C SER A 10 3.91 -6.79 8.28
N SER A 11 4.60 -7.16 9.33
CA SER A 11 4.77 -6.28 10.50
C SER A 11 5.21 -4.87 10.17
N PHE A 12 6.25 -4.72 9.35
CA PHE A 12 6.78 -3.39 9.03
C PHE A 12 5.83 -2.59 8.15
N GLY A 13 5.26 -3.23 7.13
CA GLY A 13 4.31 -2.56 6.24
C GLY A 13 3.05 -2.12 6.96
N TYR A 14 2.55 -2.95 7.86
CA TYR A 14 1.41 -2.59 8.70
C TYR A 14 1.73 -1.32 9.53
N TYR A 15 2.88 -1.34 10.19
CA TYR A 15 3.30 -0.22 11.02
C TYR A 15 3.44 1.07 10.20
N LEU A 16 3.99 0.96 8.99
CA LEU A 16 4.13 2.12 8.10
C LEU A 16 2.77 2.70 7.73
N CYS A 17 1.79 1.84 7.41
CA CYS A 17 0.44 2.32 7.08
C CYS A 17 -0.15 3.13 8.22
N GLU A 18 -0.03 2.62 9.44
CA GLU A 18 -0.55 3.29 10.61
C GLU A 18 0.15 4.64 10.84
N ALA A 19 1.48 4.62 10.84
CA ALA A 19 2.27 5.82 11.11
C ALA A 19 2.09 6.90 10.05
N LEU A 20 2.11 6.51 8.77
CA LEU A 20 1.96 7.48 7.69
C LEU A 20 0.56 8.03 7.60
N ASN A 21 -0.45 7.24 7.94
CA ASN A 21 -1.81 7.74 8.02
C ASN A 21 -1.93 8.84 9.07
N GLU A 22 -1.28 8.70 10.20
CA GLU A 22 -1.30 9.72 11.24
C GLU A 22 -0.68 11.04 10.77
N HIS A 23 0.25 10.97 9.83
CA HIS A 23 0.89 12.15 9.25
C HIS A 23 0.14 12.72 8.05
N GLY A 24 -1.02 12.17 7.72
CA GLY A 24 -1.90 12.74 6.71
C GLY A 24 -1.59 12.39 5.27
N PHE A 25 -0.75 11.37 5.01
CA PHE A 25 -0.48 10.94 3.64
C PHE A 25 -1.65 10.13 3.08
N ASN A 26 -1.85 10.22 1.77
CA ASN A 26 -2.78 9.34 1.06
C ASN A 26 -2.09 8.03 0.75
N LEU A 27 -2.62 6.93 1.26
CA LEU A 27 -1.95 5.63 1.18
C LEU A 27 -2.73 4.66 0.30
N MET A 28 -1.98 3.88 -0.50
CA MET A 28 -2.48 2.67 -1.14
C MET A 28 -1.61 1.52 -0.65
N ALA A 29 -2.25 0.44 -0.20
CA ALA A 29 -1.55 -0.72 0.34
C ALA A 29 -1.83 -1.95 -0.52
N ILE A 30 -0.80 -2.74 -0.79
CA ILE A 30 -0.88 -3.91 -1.66
C ILE A 30 -0.22 -5.11 -0.99
N ASP A 31 -0.89 -6.24 -0.99
CA ASP A 31 -0.33 -7.51 -0.55
C ASP A 31 -1.07 -8.66 -1.23
N LEU A 32 -0.42 -9.81 -1.32
CA LEU A 32 -1.05 -11.02 -1.84
C LEU A 32 -2.05 -11.62 -0.85
N LYS A 33 -1.85 -11.40 0.44
CA LYS A 33 -2.64 -12.04 1.49
C LYS A 33 -3.83 -11.17 1.89
N PRO A 34 -5.06 -11.67 1.68
CA PRO A 34 -6.26 -10.89 2.03
C PRO A 34 -6.30 -10.45 3.49
N ASP A 35 -5.83 -11.29 4.40
CA ASP A 35 -5.85 -10.97 5.83
C ASP A 35 -5.01 -9.73 6.13
N LEU A 36 -3.84 -9.63 5.50
CA LEU A 36 -2.96 -8.48 5.72
C LEU A 36 -3.56 -7.21 5.11
N VAL A 37 -4.18 -7.34 3.94
CA VAL A 37 -4.85 -6.19 3.30
C VAL A 37 -5.99 -5.69 4.17
N ASN A 38 -6.78 -6.60 4.73
CA ASN A 38 -7.91 -6.22 5.58
C ASN A 38 -7.46 -5.47 6.83
N GLN A 39 -6.31 -5.84 7.39
CA GLN A 39 -5.82 -5.21 8.62
C GLN A 39 -5.48 -3.73 8.43
N VAL A 40 -5.08 -3.32 7.23
CA VAL A 40 -4.66 -1.94 6.99
C VAL A 40 -5.76 -1.05 6.44
N LYS A 41 -6.94 -1.60 6.15
CA LYS A 41 -8.05 -0.81 5.59
C LYS A 41 -8.36 0.46 6.36
N PRO A 42 -8.33 0.47 7.70
CA PRO A 42 -8.62 1.69 8.44
C PRO A 42 -7.63 2.83 8.22
N PHE A 43 -6.44 2.52 7.70
CA PHE A 43 -5.35 3.48 7.59
C PHE A 43 -5.12 3.97 6.17
N VAL A 44 -5.73 3.34 5.17
CA VAL A 44 -5.39 3.61 3.77
C VAL A 44 -6.64 4.00 2.98
N ARG A 45 -6.43 4.75 1.91
CA ARG A 45 -7.53 5.11 1.00
C ARG A 45 -7.90 3.93 0.11
N LYS A 46 -6.92 3.12 -0.27
CA LYS A 46 -7.15 1.98 -1.15
C LYS A 46 -6.31 0.80 -0.68
N ALA A 47 -6.97 -0.31 -0.40
CA ALA A 47 -6.32 -1.55 0.01
C ALA A 47 -6.58 -2.59 -1.08
N VAL A 48 -5.52 -3.17 -1.64
CA VAL A 48 -5.61 -4.00 -2.84
C VAL A 48 -4.95 -5.35 -2.61
N ILE A 49 -5.66 -6.40 -2.98
CA ILE A 49 -5.11 -7.76 -2.97
C ILE A 49 -4.58 -8.05 -4.36
N GLY A 50 -3.30 -8.36 -4.47
CA GLY A 50 -2.72 -8.68 -5.76
C GLY A 50 -1.22 -8.89 -5.69
N ASP A 51 -0.67 -9.32 -6.83
CA ASP A 51 0.76 -9.63 -6.95
C ASP A 51 1.51 -8.42 -7.51
N ALA A 52 2.30 -7.77 -6.64
CA ALA A 52 3.07 -6.60 -7.04
C ALA A 52 4.22 -6.93 -8.01
N ARG A 53 4.48 -8.21 -8.28
CA ARG A 53 5.44 -8.60 -9.31
C ARG A 53 4.83 -8.54 -10.71
N ASP A 54 3.51 -8.43 -10.80
CA ASP A 54 2.81 -8.33 -12.07
C ASP A 54 2.79 -6.88 -12.53
N LYS A 55 3.55 -6.60 -13.58
CA LYS A 55 3.69 -5.26 -14.12
C LYS A 55 2.36 -4.67 -14.58
N ASN A 56 1.54 -5.47 -15.24
CA ASN A 56 0.24 -4.99 -15.74
C ASN A 56 -0.68 -4.62 -14.59
N PHE A 57 -0.66 -5.40 -13.52
CA PHE A 57 -1.42 -5.11 -12.32
C PHE A 57 -1.03 -3.76 -11.73
N LEU A 58 0.27 -3.50 -11.59
CA LEU A 58 0.75 -2.22 -11.06
C LEU A 58 0.38 -1.05 -11.98
N MET A 59 0.45 -1.25 -13.28
CA MET A 59 0.08 -0.20 -14.23
C MET A 59 -1.40 0.15 -14.12
N GLN A 60 -2.26 -0.85 -13.98
CA GLN A 60 -3.70 -0.63 -13.81
C GLN A 60 -4.03 0.13 -12.53
N LEU A 61 -3.21 -0.03 -11.51
CA LEU A 61 -3.37 0.70 -10.25
C LEU A 61 -2.89 2.15 -10.31
N GLY A 62 -2.24 2.53 -11.41
CA GLY A 62 -1.69 3.88 -11.54
C GLY A 62 -0.47 4.11 -10.68
N ILE A 63 0.37 3.08 -10.51
CA ILE A 63 1.52 3.15 -9.61
C ILE A 63 2.47 4.29 -9.99
N SER A 64 2.57 4.64 -11.27
CA SER A 64 3.46 5.72 -11.73
C SER A 64 2.99 7.10 -11.28
N ASP A 65 1.75 7.25 -10.85
CA ASP A 65 1.22 8.51 -10.37
C ASP A 65 1.50 8.74 -8.89
N PHE A 66 2.09 7.77 -8.22
CA PHE A 66 2.42 7.91 -6.80
C PHE A 66 3.74 8.62 -6.60
N ASP A 67 3.81 9.46 -5.58
CA ASP A 67 5.02 10.22 -5.26
C ASP A 67 6.13 9.31 -4.73
N THR A 68 5.74 8.28 -3.99
CA THR A 68 6.69 7.36 -3.36
C THR A 68 6.10 5.96 -3.35
N VAL A 69 6.93 4.97 -3.60
CA VAL A 69 6.56 3.56 -3.46
C VAL A 69 7.52 2.91 -2.47
N ILE A 70 6.98 2.35 -1.41
CA ILE A 70 7.77 1.67 -0.38
C ILE A 70 7.55 0.18 -0.51
N ILE A 71 8.62 -0.57 -0.67
CA ILE A 71 8.56 -2.02 -0.74
C ILE A 71 9.06 -2.58 0.59
N SER A 72 8.13 -3.21 1.31
CA SER A 72 8.37 -3.74 2.65
C SER A 72 8.30 -5.26 2.60
N VAL A 73 9.42 -5.90 2.32
CA VAL A 73 9.49 -7.36 2.22
C VAL A 73 10.44 -7.94 3.25
#